data_e1e021617f46e8130d6a4805fca29bd4
#
_entry.id   e1e021617f46e8130d6a4805fca29bd4
#
_cell.length_a   1.000
_cell.length_b   1.000
_cell.length_c   1.000
_cell.angle_alpha   90.00
_cell.angle_beta   90.00
_cell.angle_gamma   90.00
#
_symmetry.space_group_name_H-M   'P 1'
#
loop_
_entity.id
_entity.type
_entity.pdbx_description
1 polymer ?
#
loop_
_entity_poly.entity_id
_entity_poly.type
_entity_poly.pdbx_seq_one_letter_code
_entity_poly.pdbx_strand_id
1 'polypeptide(L)'
;MKSSISLSFSVAFDQNDMTGDMNKDSLEARISGLSFYVDFDNYTEYSIEGGYLKAEPNNEHDPNAIAIFHESGKHIGYVSKDCILEVKKFTDGENAPCLIYIAPFIDKEGEKGLKGVVRIFRYYDGQADYVNSIMEHFIDVYALKLKEELEEFGEKIHEKYESLLTDSPDDEGHITFKGVPLNGSIEKVRAKILNAGFENNGESLSGRFAGLKVKAYVCGNEELNQVYSVILVTDQERSWESLKSKYLKVRELYIRKYGDPTTDLRTFCDPYYEGDGDELEATENQKCFYSSKFTVPGGEVSILIVNRSVMFNFEDAINKNLAGEDEEYEKTDDFDEDYDAYDDI
;
A
#
# COMPACT_ATOMS: atom_id res chain seq x y z
N MET A 1 12.23 12.80 4.56
CA MET A 1 13.33 11.90 4.15
C MET A 1 12.76 10.51 3.92
N LYS A 2 12.62 10.09 2.66
CA LYS A 2 12.17 8.74 2.32
C LYS A 2 13.26 7.74 2.71
N SER A 3 13.17 7.16 3.91
CA SER A 3 14.03 6.04 4.26
C SER A 3 13.48 4.77 3.62
N SER A 4 13.84 4.53 2.36
CA SER A 4 13.70 3.23 1.76
C SER A 4 14.59 2.26 2.53
N ILE A 5 14.02 1.27 3.22
CA ILE A 5 14.78 0.06 3.56
C ILE A 5 14.98 -0.65 2.21
N SER A 6 16.03 -0.30 1.52
CA SER A 6 16.58 -1.11 0.48
C SER A 6 17.14 -2.33 1.20
N LEU A 7 16.40 -3.43 1.16
CA LEU A 7 17.01 -4.73 1.33
C LEU A 7 17.96 -4.89 0.14
N SER A 8 19.18 -4.41 0.32
CA SER A 8 20.27 -4.87 -0.52
C SER A 8 20.44 -6.33 -0.13
N PHE A 9 19.93 -7.24 -0.94
CA PHE A 9 20.48 -8.57 -0.99
C PHE A 9 21.90 -8.47 -1.56
N SER A 10 22.81 -7.93 -0.78
CA SER A 10 24.19 -8.28 -0.90
C SER A 10 24.29 -9.62 -0.17
N VAL A 11 23.99 -10.70 -0.87
CA VAL A 11 24.60 -11.96 -0.51
C VAL A 11 26.09 -11.69 -0.66
N ALA A 12 26.70 -11.19 0.43
CA ALA A 12 28.13 -11.04 0.51
C ALA A 12 28.67 -12.48 0.50
N PHE A 13 29.10 -12.92 -0.68
CA PHE A 13 29.93 -14.09 -0.75
C PHE A 13 31.12 -13.82 0.13
N ASP A 14 31.28 -14.60 1.17
CA ASP A 14 32.56 -14.71 1.83
C ASP A 14 33.49 -15.34 0.81
N GLN A 15 34.41 -14.52 0.29
CA GLN A 15 35.40 -14.95 -0.74
C GLN A 15 36.28 -16.11 -0.29
N ASN A 16 36.17 -16.49 1.00
CA ASN A 16 37.00 -17.54 1.61
C ASN A 16 36.36 -18.93 1.54
N ASP A 17 35.08 -19.07 1.27
CA ASP A 17 34.39 -20.38 1.24
C ASP A 17 34.38 -21.05 -0.15
N MET A 18 34.89 -20.38 -1.20
CA MET A 18 34.89 -20.89 -2.55
C MET A 18 36.34 -20.94 -3.10
N THR A 19 36.72 -22.06 -3.62
CA THR A 19 38.01 -22.22 -4.36
C THR A 19 38.08 -21.14 -5.44
N GLY A 20 39.12 -20.32 -5.41
CA GLY A 20 39.27 -19.00 -6.00
C GLY A 20 39.00 -18.80 -7.51
N ASP A 21 38.52 -19.81 -8.25
CA ASP A 21 38.26 -19.73 -9.70
C ASP A 21 36.77 -19.42 -10.03
N MET A 22 35.83 -19.76 -9.16
CA MET A 22 34.39 -19.64 -9.48
C MET A 22 33.89 -18.19 -9.54
N ASN A 23 34.51 -17.27 -8.79
CA ASN A 23 34.15 -15.82 -8.84
C ASN A 23 34.58 -15.13 -10.13
N LYS A 24 35.50 -15.70 -10.88
CA LYS A 24 35.93 -15.15 -12.19
C LYS A 24 35.01 -15.56 -13.32
N ASP A 25 34.27 -16.66 -13.15
CA ASP A 25 33.45 -17.27 -14.18
C ASP A 25 31.96 -17.04 -13.98
N SER A 26 31.56 -16.23 -13.00
CA SER A 26 30.19 -15.81 -12.79
C SER A 26 30.03 -14.32 -12.45
N LEU A 27 28.91 -13.73 -12.82
CA LEU A 27 28.55 -12.35 -12.56
C LEU A 27 27.10 -12.27 -12.05
N GLU A 28 26.87 -11.48 -11.02
CA GLU A 28 25.52 -11.22 -10.52
C GLU A 28 24.97 -9.92 -11.06
N ALA A 29 23.71 -9.93 -11.49
CA ALA A 29 22.99 -8.74 -11.94
C ALA A 29 21.56 -8.73 -11.41
N ARG A 30 21.01 -7.53 -11.19
CA ARG A 30 19.61 -7.35 -10.77
C ARG A 30 18.64 -7.57 -11.92
N ILE A 31 17.46 -8.11 -11.62
CA ILE A 31 16.37 -8.26 -12.58
C ILE A 31 15.42 -7.07 -12.47
N SER A 32 15.05 -6.49 -13.61
CA SER A 32 14.03 -5.46 -13.75
C SER A 32 12.80 -6.02 -14.46
N GLY A 33 11.63 -5.48 -14.14
CA GLY A 33 10.38 -5.80 -14.84
C GLY A 33 9.73 -7.12 -14.44
N LEU A 34 10.15 -7.77 -13.37
CA LEU A 34 9.57 -9.04 -12.90
C LEU A 34 8.03 -9.01 -12.85
N SER A 35 7.45 -7.95 -12.29
CA SER A 35 6.00 -7.80 -12.12
C SER A 35 5.20 -7.76 -13.44
N PHE A 36 5.85 -7.55 -14.57
CA PHE A 36 5.20 -7.57 -15.88
C PHE A 36 5.19 -8.95 -16.52
N TYR A 37 6.12 -9.82 -16.15
CA TYR A 37 6.34 -11.11 -16.80
C TYR A 37 6.05 -12.31 -15.91
N VAL A 38 6.04 -12.07 -14.60
CA VAL A 38 5.91 -13.11 -13.59
C VAL A 38 4.74 -12.80 -12.67
N ASP A 39 3.83 -13.76 -12.53
CA ASP A 39 2.69 -13.66 -11.64
C ASP A 39 3.16 -13.90 -10.20
N PHE A 40 2.83 -12.97 -9.31
CA PHE A 40 3.17 -13.05 -7.88
C PHE A 40 2.64 -14.34 -7.23
N ASP A 41 1.44 -14.78 -7.58
CA ASP A 41 0.79 -15.94 -6.95
C ASP A 41 1.53 -17.26 -7.22
N ASN A 42 2.43 -17.28 -8.22
CA ASN A 42 3.27 -18.44 -8.50
C ASN A 42 4.56 -18.48 -7.65
N TYR A 43 4.84 -17.43 -6.89
CA TYR A 43 6.06 -17.31 -6.08
C TYR A 43 5.69 -16.96 -4.64
N THR A 44 5.15 -17.94 -3.92
CA THR A 44 4.83 -17.82 -2.48
C THR A 44 6.08 -17.98 -1.62
N GLU A 45 7.11 -18.60 -2.18
CA GLU A 45 8.42 -18.80 -1.58
C GLU A 45 9.48 -18.38 -2.59
N TYR A 46 10.75 -18.33 -2.16
CA TYR A 46 11.86 -18.10 -3.11
C TYR A 46 11.97 -19.24 -4.11
N SER A 47 12.40 -18.93 -5.32
CA SER A 47 12.73 -19.91 -6.34
C SER A 47 14.15 -19.69 -6.89
N ILE A 48 14.78 -20.79 -7.28
CA ILE A 48 16.05 -20.80 -8.03
C ILE A 48 15.80 -21.64 -9.27
N GLU A 49 15.88 -21.02 -10.43
CA GLU A 49 15.52 -21.63 -11.71
C GLU A 49 16.66 -21.44 -12.71
N GLY A 50 16.85 -22.45 -13.57
CA GLY A 50 17.79 -22.35 -14.69
C GLY A 50 17.25 -21.46 -15.80
N GLY A 51 18.14 -20.76 -16.47
CA GLY A 51 17.75 -19.86 -17.56
C GLY A 51 18.90 -19.45 -18.45
N TYR A 52 18.61 -18.52 -19.36
CA TYR A 52 19.58 -17.96 -20.28
C TYR A 52 19.30 -16.50 -20.59
N LEU A 53 20.32 -15.77 -20.98
CA LEU A 53 20.23 -14.39 -21.43
C LEU A 53 20.01 -14.32 -22.95
N LYS A 54 19.32 -13.26 -23.38
CA LYS A 54 19.15 -12.94 -24.81
C LYS A 54 19.25 -11.44 -25.03
N ALA A 55 20.20 -11.00 -25.84
CA ALA A 55 20.28 -9.62 -26.27
C ALA A 55 19.12 -9.26 -27.19
N GLU A 56 18.54 -8.08 -27.01
CA GLU A 56 17.42 -7.56 -27.81
C GLU A 56 17.79 -6.22 -28.49
N PRO A 57 18.67 -6.23 -29.52
CA PRO A 57 19.13 -5.00 -30.16
C PRO A 57 18.02 -4.21 -30.86
N ASN A 58 16.87 -4.84 -31.13
CA ASN A 58 15.69 -4.21 -31.74
C ASN A 58 14.59 -3.89 -30.72
N ASN A 59 14.90 -3.89 -29.42
CA ASN A 59 13.95 -3.53 -28.38
C ASN A 59 13.55 -2.05 -28.53
N GLU A 60 12.24 -1.77 -28.57
CA GLU A 60 11.71 -0.43 -28.84
C GLU A 60 12.06 0.59 -27.75
N HIS A 61 12.32 0.11 -26.53
CA HIS A 61 12.59 0.97 -25.36
C HIS A 61 14.08 1.13 -25.06
N ASP A 62 14.87 0.09 -25.30
CA ASP A 62 16.33 0.12 -25.06
C ASP A 62 17.06 -0.88 -26.00
N PRO A 63 17.81 -0.39 -26.99
CA PRO A 63 18.56 -1.26 -27.90
C PRO A 63 19.70 -2.03 -27.19
N ASN A 64 19.98 -1.71 -25.94
CA ASN A 64 20.94 -2.44 -25.11
C ASN A 64 20.27 -3.49 -24.20
N ALA A 65 18.96 -3.63 -24.25
CA ALA A 65 18.23 -4.56 -23.40
C ALA A 65 18.78 -5.99 -23.52
N ILE A 66 18.89 -6.64 -22.37
CA ILE A 66 19.23 -8.06 -22.26
C ILE A 66 18.09 -8.73 -21.52
N ALA A 67 17.30 -9.52 -22.23
CA ALA A 67 16.19 -10.27 -21.69
C ALA A 67 16.68 -11.52 -20.96
N ILE A 68 15.95 -11.92 -19.92
CA ILE A 68 16.20 -13.10 -19.10
C ILE A 68 15.07 -14.08 -19.38
N PHE A 69 15.42 -15.28 -19.79
CA PHE A 69 14.46 -16.35 -20.07
C PHE A 69 14.73 -17.53 -19.15
N HIS A 70 13.66 -18.11 -18.61
CA HIS A 70 13.68 -19.43 -18.01
C HIS A 70 14.01 -20.49 -19.08
N GLU A 71 14.56 -21.63 -18.68
CA GLU A 71 14.90 -22.74 -19.61
C GLU A 71 13.70 -23.22 -20.44
N SER A 72 12.48 -23.11 -19.94
CA SER A 72 11.26 -23.41 -20.70
C SER A 72 10.92 -22.39 -21.80
N GLY A 73 11.71 -21.33 -21.94
CA GLY A 73 11.47 -20.23 -22.88
C GLY A 73 10.52 -19.13 -22.35
N LYS A 74 10.07 -19.20 -21.11
CA LYS A 74 9.26 -18.14 -20.49
C LYS A 74 10.13 -16.91 -20.22
N HIS A 75 9.66 -15.73 -20.65
CA HIS A 75 10.31 -14.47 -20.36
C HIS A 75 10.09 -14.09 -18.89
N ILE A 76 11.16 -13.78 -18.18
CA ILE A 76 11.16 -13.50 -16.74
C ILE A 76 11.31 -12.01 -16.45
N GLY A 77 12.09 -11.30 -17.25
CA GLY A 77 12.39 -9.88 -17.08
C GLY A 77 13.62 -9.48 -17.84
N TYR A 78 14.23 -8.39 -17.45
CA TYR A 78 15.43 -7.84 -18.07
C TYR A 78 16.55 -7.66 -17.05
N VAL A 79 17.80 -7.73 -17.50
CA VAL A 79 18.93 -7.25 -16.72
C VAL A 79 18.73 -5.76 -16.40
N SER A 80 18.88 -5.38 -15.14
CA SER A 80 18.68 -3.99 -14.71
C SER A 80 19.64 -3.06 -15.46
N LYS A 81 19.15 -1.89 -15.85
CA LYS A 81 19.85 -0.95 -16.74
C LYS A 81 21.26 -0.56 -16.25
N ASP A 82 21.43 -0.46 -14.95
CA ASP A 82 22.71 -0.15 -14.31
C ASP A 82 23.72 -1.32 -14.37
N CYS A 83 23.25 -2.55 -14.60
CA CYS A 83 24.08 -3.75 -14.72
C CYS A 83 24.45 -4.10 -16.18
N ILE A 84 23.74 -3.57 -17.18
CA ILE A 84 23.88 -3.95 -18.60
C ILE A 84 25.34 -3.82 -19.09
N LEU A 85 26.01 -2.73 -18.73
CA LEU A 85 27.38 -2.49 -19.22
C LEU A 85 28.36 -3.52 -18.68
N GLU A 86 28.19 -3.95 -17.44
CA GLU A 86 29.01 -4.95 -16.79
C GLU A 86 28.75 -6.34 -17.37
N VAL A 87 27.47 -6.67 -17.55
CA VAL A 87 27.06 -7.93 -18.21
C VAL A 87 27.60 -8.02 -19.62
N LYS A 88 27.57 -6.97 -20.43
CA LYS A 88 28.11 -6.93 -21.78
C LYS A 88 29.66 -7.08 -21.83
N LYS A 89 30.34 -6.67 -20.77
CA LYS A 89 31.82 -6.94 -20.66
C LYS A 89 32.12 -8.37 -20.24
N PHE A 90 31.17 -8.97 -19.51
CA PHE A 90 31.35 -10.32 -18.99
C PHE A 90 30.96 -11.39 -20.01
N THR A 91 29.92 -11.16 -20.79
CA THR A 91 29.41 -12.07 -21.84
C THR A 91 28.88 -11.27 -23.02
N ASP A 92 28.85 -11.91 -24.21
CA ASP A 92 28.29 -11.30 -25.41
C ASP A 92 26.78 -11.07 -25.32
N GLY A 93 26.14 -11.49 -24.22
CA GLY A 93 24.71 -11.32 -23.96
C GLY A 93 23.84 -12.29 -24.75
N GLU A 94 24.41 -13.22 -25.50
CA GLU A 94 23.67 -14.23 -26.25
C GLU A 94 23.84 -15.60 -25.62
N ASN A 95 22.71 -16.23 -25.24
CA ASN A 95 22.63 -17.60 -24.71
C ASN A 95 23.53 -17.90 -23.52
N ALA A 96 23.98 -16.88 -22.77
CA ALA A 96 24.74 -17.12 -21.57
C ALA A 96 23.84 -17.82 -20.52
N PRO A 97 24.24 -19.00 -20.01
CA PRO A 97 23.49 -19.70 -18.99
C PRO A 97 23.46 -18.89 -17.69
N CYS A 98 22.34 -18.96 -17.00
CA CYS A 98 22.20 -18.25 -15.74
C CYS A 98 21.31 -19.00 -14.75
N LEU A 99 21.48 -18.70 -13.47
CA LEU A 99 20.52 -19.03 -12.42
C LEU A 99 19.70 -17.78 -12.11
N ILE A 100 18.40 -17.96 -12.06
CA ILE A 100 17.41 -16.93 -11.79
C ILE A 100 16.92 -17.11 -10.37
N TYR A 101 17.11 -16.10 -9.53
CA TYR A 101 16.63 -16.07 -8.15
C TYR A 101 15.46 -15.11 -8.07
N ILE A 102 14.31 -15.59 -7.62
CA ILE A 102 13.13 -14.77 -7.40
C ILE A 102 12.66 -15.00 -5.97
N ALA A 103 12.43 -13.91 -5.25
CA ALA A 103 11.90 -13.93 -3.90
C ALA A 103 10.72 -12.97 -3.78
N PRO A 104 9.62 -13.39 -3.12
CA PRO A 104 8.57 -12.48 -2.73
C PRO A 104 9.08 -11.53 -1.65
N PHE A 105 8.56 -10.32 -1.63
CA PHE A 105 8.78 -9.37 -0.55
C PHE A 105 7.49 -8.61 -0.24
N ILE A 106 7.44 -8.05 0.96
CA ILE A 106 6.42 -7.10 1.38
C ILE A 106 7.15 -5.80 1.67
N ASP A 107 6.75 -4.72 1.02
CA ASP A 107 7.34 -3.41 1.26
C ASP A 107 6.81 -2.77 2.56
N LYS A 108 7.27 -1.55 2.86
CA LYS A 108 6.86 -0.81 4.07
C LYS A 108 5.40 -0.40 4.08
N GLU A 109 4.79 -0.32 2.90
CA GLU A 109 3.39 0.05 2.72
C GLU A 109 2.47 -1.19 2.74
N GLY A 110 3.07 -2.41 2.93
CA GLY A 110 2.35 -3.68 2.93
C GLY A 110 2.06 -4.21 1.53
N GLU A 111 2.61 -3.57 0.49
CA GLU A 111 2.49 -4.03 -0.89
C GLU A 111 3.38 -5.24 -1.14
N LYS A 112 2.79 -6.27 -1.74
CA LYS A 112 3.50 -7.47 -2.15
C LYS A 112 4.21 -7.24 -3.47
N GLY A 113 5.44 -7.71 -3.59
CA GLY A 113 6.23 -7.61 -4.79
C GLY A 113 7.18 -8.78 -4.98
N LEU A 114 7.85 -8.82 -6.13
CA LEU A 114 8.90 -9.77 -6.44
C LEU A 114 10.22 -9.03 -6.63
N LYS A 115 11.28 -9.55 -6.01
CA LYS A 115 12.66 -9.15 -6.27
C LYS A 115 13.40 -10.31 -6.91
N GLY A 116 14.32 -10.00 -7.81
CA GLY A 116 15.12 -11.03 -8.44
C GLY A 116 16.52 -10.57 -8.76
N VAL A 117 17.42 -11.52 -8.71
CA VAL A 117 18.78 -11.41 -9.22
C VAL A 117 19.06 -12.57 -10.16
N VAL A 118 19.91 -12.34 -11.11
CA VAL A 118 20.39 -13.37 -12.03
C VAL A 118 21.88 -13.53 -11.86
N ARG A 119 22.32 -14.77 -11.70
CA ARG A 119 23.74 -15.12 -11.73
C ARG A 119 24.07 -15.71 -13.08
N ILE A 120 24.93 -15.05 -13.80
CA ILE A 120 25.33 -15.32 -15.18
C ILE A 120 26.66 -16.06 -15.18
N PHE A 121 26.76 -17.11 -15.96
CA PHE A 121 27.97 -17.90 -16.08
C PHE A 121 28.63 -17.68 -17.46
N ARG A 122 29.94 -17.68 -17.53
CA ARG A 122 30.62 -17.73 -18.80
C ARG A 122 30.43 -19.10 -19.42
N TYR A 123 29.99 -19.07 -20.66
CA TYR A 123 29.87 -20.28 -21.45
C TYR A 123 31.08 -20.41 -22.38
N TYR A 124 31.76 -21.57 -22.31
CA TYR A 124 32.80 -21.95 -23.23
C TYR A 124 32.36 -23.20 -23.99
N ASP A 125 32.46 -23.19 -25.32
CA ASP A 125 32.10 -24.33 -26.16
C ASP A 125 32.77 -25.61 -25.67
N GLY A 126 31.97 -26.66 -25.45
CA GLY A 126 32.44 -27.97 -24.97
C GLY A 126 32.55 -28.14 -23.45
N GLN A 127 32.10 -27.12 -22.64
CA GLN A 127 32.16 -27.20 -21.18
C GLN A 127 30.75 -27.23 -20.52
N ALA A 128 29.73 -27.70 -21.23
CA ALA A 128 28.37 -27.76 -20.71
C ALA A 128 28.28 -28.52 -19.38
N ASP A 129 28.96 -29.66 -19.25
CA ASP A 129 28.95 -30.47 -18.03
C ASP A 129 29.61 -29.74 -16.83
N TYR A 130 30.66 -28.97 -17.10
CA TYR A 130 31.33 -28.16 -16.09
C TYR A 130 30.44 -27.03 -15.61
N VAL A 131 29.76 -26.29 -16.52
CA VAL A 131 28.82 -25.24 -16.17
C VAL A 131 27.64 -25.81 -15.39
N ASN A 132 27.10 -26.96 -15.80
CA ASN A 132 26.01 -27.61 -15.08
C ASN A 132 26.43 -28.04 -13.66
N SER A 133 27.64 -28.60 -13.48
CA SER A 133 28.13 -28.98 -12.15
C SER A 133 28.33 -27.77 -11.22
N ILE A 134 28.77 -26.63 -11.79
CA ILE A 134 28.85 -25.37 -11.06
C ILE A 134 27.46 -24.86 -10.67
N MET A 135 26.49 -24.91 -11.59
CA MET A 135 25.11 -24.47 -11.34
C MET A 135 24.46 -25.33 -10.25
N GLU A 136 24.62 -26.66 -10.31
CA GLU A 136 24.13 -27.58 -9.27
C GLU A 136 24.73 -27.26 -7.90
N HIS A 137 26.04 -27.07 -7.83
CA HIS A 137 26.70 -26.69 -6.58
C HIS A 137 26.21 -25.36 -6.03
N PHE A 138 25.99 -24.37 -6.88
CA PHE A 138 25.40 -23.10 -6.47
C PHE A 138 23.98 -23.26 -5.97
N ILE A 139 23.14 -24.05 -6.61
CA ILE A 139 21.79 -24.32 -6.16
C ILE A 139 21.80 -24.85 -4.73
N ASP A 140 22.64 -25.84 -4.44
CA ASP A 140 22.71 -26.49 -3.13
C ASP A 140 23.20 -25.54 -2.03
N VAL A 141 24.26 -24.77 -2.29
CA VAL A 141 24.85 -23.86 -1.30
C VAL A 141 23.98 -22.64 -1.08
N TYR A 142 23.39 -22.10 -2.15
CA TYR A 142 22.61 -20.87 -2.08
C TYR A 142 21.17 -21.09 -1.60
N ALA A 143 20.56 -22.20 -1.98
CA ALA A 143 19.22 -22.53 -1.50
C ALA A 143 19.17 -22.58 0.04
N LEU A 144 20.21 -23.17 0.66
CA LEU A 144 20.32 -23.22 2.12
C LEU A 144 20.51 -21.83 2.74
N LYS A 145 21.45 -21.04 2.23
CA LYS A 145 21.70 -19.68 2.73
C LYS A 145 20.51 -18.76 2.56
N LEU A 146 19.88 -18.78 1.39
CA LEU A 146 18.72 -17.95 1.09
C LEU A 146 17.52 -18.32 1.95
N LYS A 147 17.35 -19.62 2.24
CA LYS A 147 16.30 -20.10 3.14
C LYS A 147 16.51 -19.57 4.56
N GLU A 148 17.71 -19.65 5.10
CA GLU A 148 18.03 -19.13 6.43
C GLU A 148 17.79 -17.62 6.53
N GLU A 149 18.24 -16.84 5.52
CA GLU A 149 18.01 -15.39 5.48
C GLU A 149 16.53 -15.02 5.36
N LEU A 150 15.74 -15.80 4.61
CA LEU A 150 14.29 -15.56 4.49
C LEU A 150 13.52 -15.94 5.75
N GLU A 151 13.93 -17.01 6.45
CA GLU A 151 13.35 -17.38 7.75
C GLU A 151 13.63 -16.27 8.77
N GLU A 152 14.87 -15.78 8.88
CA GLU A 152 15.23 -14.67 9.78
C GLU A 152 14.50 -13.37 9.40
N PHE A 153 14.34 -13.09 8.11
CA PHE A 153 13.57 -11.95 7.64
C PHE A 153 12.08 -12.07 7.95
N GLY A 154 11.51 -13.26 7.74
CA GLY A 154 10.12 -13.57 8.09
C GLY A 154 9.85 -13.39 9.58
N GLU A 155 10.75 -13.85 10.43
CA GLU A 155 10.67 -13.64 11.89
C GLU A 155 10.71 -12.15 12.26
N LYS A 156 11.62 -11.37 11.70
CA LYS A 156 11.71 -9.91 11.93
C LYS A 156 10.47 -9.15 11.46
N ILE A 157 9.89 -9.55 10.32
CA ILE A 157 8.63 -8.95 9.85
C ILE A 157 7.49 -9.32 10.80
N HIS A 158 7.43 -10.58 11.22
CA HIS A 158 6.40 -11.05 12.15
C HIS A 158 6.49 -10.31 13.49
N GLU A 159 7.67 -10.21 14.08
CA GLU A 159 7.90 -9.46 15.33
C GLU A 159 7.50 -7.99 15.18
N LYS A 160 7.90 -7.35 14.07
CA LYS A 160 7.51 -5.97 13.79
C LYS A 160 5.99 -5.82 13.69
N TYR A 161 5.32 -6.72 12.94
CA TYR A 161 3.87 -6.69 12.77
C TYR A 161 3.14 -6.91 14.09
N GLU A 162 3.57 -7.89 14.90
CA GLU A 162 3.04 -8.11 16.25
C GLU A 162 3.22 -6.89 17.13
N SER A 163 4.36 -6.19 17.05
CA SER A 163 4.60 -4.95 17.79
C SER A 163 3.64 -3.82 17.41
N LEU A 164 3.23 -3.73 16.13
CA LEU A 164 2.24 -2.75 15.66
C LEU A 164 0.83 -3.06 16.18
N LEU A 165 0.50 -4.34 16.39
CA LEU A 165 -0.80 -4.76 16.92
C LEU A 165 -0.94 -4.60 18.42
N THR A 166 0.17 -4.45 19.15
CA THR A 166 0.16 -4.30 20.61
C THR A 166 -0.48 -2.97 21.02
N ASP A 167 -1.40 -3.03 22.00
CA ASP A 167 -1.99 -1.83 22.58
C ASP A 167 -0.97 -1.07 23.42
N SER A 168 -1.07 0.25 23.38
CA SER A 168 -0.26 1.15 24.19
C SER A 168 -1.03 1.60 25.43
N PRO A 169 -0.37 1.78 26.58
CA PRO A 169 -1.02 2.44 27.73
C PRO A 169 -1.57 3.83 27.41
N ASP A 170 -1.00 4.49 26.41
CA ASP A 170 -1.43 5.81 25.94
C ASP A 170 -2.63 5.76 25.00
N ASP A 171 -3.17 4.57 24.68
CA ASP A 171 -4.38 4.41 23.85
C ASP A 171 -5.67 4.77 24.63
N GLU A 172 -5.60 4.90 25.97
CA GLU A 172 -6.75 5.27 26.79
C GLU A 172 -7.16 6.73 26.57
N GLY A 173 -8.45 6.95 26.39
CA GLY A 173 -9.02 8.29 26.16
C GLY A 173 -9.12 8.69 24.69
N HIS A 174 -8.53 7.94 23.78
CA HIS A 174 -8.67 8.19 22.33
C HIS A 174 -9.94 7.59 21.76
N ILE A 175 -10.48 8.21 20.69
CA ILE A 175 -11.62 7.64 19.96
C ILE A 175 -11.23 6.30 19.35
N THR A 176 -12.20 5.38 19.28
CA THR A 176 -11.96 4.07 18.66
C THR A 176 -12.79 3.88 17.40
N PHE A 177 -12.14 3.34 16.37
CA PHE A 177 -12.83 2.83 15.18
C PHE A 177 -12.74 1.30 15.16
N LYS A 178 -13.90 0.61 15.26
CA LYS A 178 -14.00 -0.87 15.38
C LYS A 178 -13.11 -1.44 16.52
N GLY A 179 -12.99 -0.72 17.62
CA GLY A 179 -12.15 -1.11 18.74
C GLY A 179 -10.67 -0.77 18.58
N VAL A 180 -10.27 -0.19 17.45
CA VAL A 180 -8.91 0.30 17.21
C VAL A 180 -8.82 1.75 17.69
N PRO A 181 -8.01 2.07 18.70
CA PRO A 181 -7.76 3.45 19.11
C PRO A 181 -7.08 4.24 17.98
N LEU A 182 -7.53 5.48 17.74
CA LEU A 182 -6.92 6.36 16.74
C LEU A 182 -5.71 7.07 17.36
N ASN A 183 -4.72 6.28 17.79
CA ASN A 183 -3.51 6.76 18.44
C ASN A 183 -2.27 6.08 17.88
N GLY A 184 -1.21 6.88 17.63
CA GLY A 184 0.08 6.44 17.11
C GLY A 184 0.21 6.68 15.60
N SER A 185 1.21 6.04 15.01
CA SER A 185 1.56 6.23 13.61
C SER A 185 0.47 5.74 12.64
N ILE A 186 0.44 6.32 11.44
CA ILE A 186 -0.45 5.87 10.36
C ILE A 186 -0.25 4.37 10.09
N GLU A 187 1.00 3.88 10.08
CA GLU A 187 1.33 2.45 9.88
C GLU A 187 0.69 1.57 10.97
N LYS A 188 0.81 1.98 12.25
CA LYS A 188 0.24 1.26 13.40
C LYS A 188 -1.28 1.15 13.31
N VAL A 189 -1.96 2.28 13.07
CA VAL A 189 -3.42 2.32 13.01
C VAL A 189 -3.94 1.54 11.80
N ARG A 190 -3.29 1.68 10.63
CA ARG A 190 -3.63 0.87 9.44
C ARG A 190 -3.48 -0.63 9.70
N ALA A 191 -2.38 -1.07 10.32
CA ALA A 191 -2.17 -2.49 10.67
C ALA A 191 -3.27 -3.03 11.59
N LYS A 192 -3.65 -2.26 12.63
CA LYS A 192 -4.75 -2.64 13.53
C LYS A 192 -6.10 -2.69 12.81
N ILE A 193 -6.40 -1.77 11.88
CA ILE A 193 -7.64 -1.78 11.09
C ILE A 193 -7.69 -2.98 10.13
N LEU A 194 -6.56 -3.33 9.50
CA LEU A 194 -6.45 -4.55 8.68
C LEU A 194 -6.73 -5.80 9.53
N ASN A 195 -6.13 -5.90 10.70
CA ASN A 195 -6.40 -7.00 11.64
C ASN A 195 -7.86 -7.05 12.12
N ALA A 196 -8.58 -5.90 12.14
CA ALA A 196 -10.01 -5.79 12.43
C ALA A 196 -10.92 -6.17 11.24
N GLY A 197 -10.36 -6.76 10.15
CA GLY A 197 -11.10 -7.34 9.05
C GLY A 197 -11.33 -6.39 7.86
N PHE A 198 -10.48 -5.40 7.68
CA PHE A 198 -10.36 -4.63 6.44
C PHE A 198 -9.28 -5.24 5.55
N GLU A 199 -9.35 -4.96 4.25
CA GLU A 199 -8.41 -5.41 3.23
C GLU A 199 -7.64 -4.19 2.70
N ASN A 200 -6.36 -4.38 2.40
CA ASN A 200 -5.55 -3.32 1.80
C ASN A 200 -5.98 -3.08 0.34
N ASN A 201 -6.14 -1.83 -0.03
CA ASN A 201 -6.51 -1.41 -1.38
C ASN A 201 -5.70 -0.15 -1.77
N GLY A 202 -4.38 -0.26 -1.67
CA GLY A 202 -3.45 0.84 -1.92
C GLY A 202 -3.56 1.94 -0.86
N GLU A 203 -3.88 3.15 -1.25
CA GLU A 203 -4.03 4.29 -0.34
C GLU A 203 -5.19 4.14 0.65
N SER A 204 -6.21 3.34 0.31
CA SER A 204 -7.39 3.10 1.15
C SER A 204 -7.41 1.67 1.70
N LEU A 205 -8.26 1.45 2.69
CA LEU A 205 -8.63 0.14 3.21
C LEU A 205 -10.07 -0.15 2.84
N SER A 206 -10.38 -1.34 2.34
CA SER A 206 -11.73 -1.75 1.97
C SER A 206 -12.34 -2.66 3.03
N GLY A 207 -13.60 -2.43 3.40
CA GLY A 207 -14.23 -3.25 4.43
C GLY A 207 -15.73 -3.01 4.60
N ARG A 208 -16.26 -3.46 5.74
CA ARG A 208 -17.66 -3.25 6.11
C ARG A 208 -17.80 -2.45 7.40
N PHE A 209 -18.64 -1.43 7.37
CA PHE A 209 -19.01 -0.64 8.53
C PHE A 209 -20.53 -0.41 8.55
N ALA A 210 -21.18 -0.63 9.70
CA ALA A 210 -22.64 -0.53 9.88
C ALA A 210 -23.47 -1.30 8.82
N GLY A 211 -22.93 -2.42 8.30
CA GLY A 211 -23.52 -3.24 7.24
C GLY A 211 -23.30 -2.71 5.82
N LEU A 212 -22.66 -1.56 5.66
CA LEU A 212 -22.32 -0.94 4.38
C LEU A 212 -20.90 -1.35 3.94
N LYS A 213 -20.69 -1.43 2.63
CA LYS A 213 -19.32 -1.48 2.06
C LYS A 213 -18.73 -0.07 2.12
N VAL A 214 -17.50 0.04 2.56
CA VAL A 214 -16.82 1.33 2.71
C VAL A 214 -15.36 1.23 2.28
N LYS A 215 -14.81 2.36 1.84
CA LYS A 215 -13.37 2.61 1.78
C LYS A 215 -13.00 3.44 2.98
N ALA A 216 -11.94 3.07 3.68
CA ALA A 216 -11.43 3.78 4.84
C ALA A 216 -10.09 4.44 4.50
N TYR A 217 -9.93 5.69 4.89
CA TYR A 217 -8.72 6.48 4.77
C TYR A 217 -8.25 6.85 6.18
N VAL A 218 -7.00 6.54 6.49
CA VAL A 218 -6.38 6.89 7.76
C VAL A 218 -5.64 8.21 7.56
N CYS A 219 -6.09 9.26 8.24
CA CYS A 219 -5.55 10.60 8.14
C CYS A 219 -4.71 10.92 9.38
N GLY A 220 -3.54 11.49 9.17
CA GLY A 220 -2.61 11.86 10.24
C GLY A 220 -1.75 13.05 9.84
N ASN A 221 -1.10 13.64 10.83
CA ASN A 221 -0.07 14.63 10.62
C ASN A 221 1.24 13.93 10.26
N GLU A 222 1.81 14.22 9.09
CA GLU A 222 3.04 13.56 8.62
C GLU A 222 4.26 13.96 9.45
N GLU A 223 4.33 15.19 9.95
CA GLU A 223 5.46 15.68 10.75
C GLU A 223 5.50 15.00 12.12
N LEU A 224 4.35 14.90 12.77
CA LEU A 224 4.20 14.24 14.07
C LEU A 224 4.08 12.72 13.95
N ASN A 225 3.85 12.20 12.72
CA ASN A 225 3.52 10.80 12.45
C ASN A 225 2.40 10.28 13.36
N GLN A 226 1.36 11.10 13.56
CA GLN A 226 0.26 10.85 14.48
C GLN A 226 -1.08 10.89 13.76
N VAL A 227 -1.88 9.83 13.93
CA VAL A 227 -3.25 9.74 13.37
C VAL A 227 -4.18 10.61 14.20
N TYR A 228 -5.00 11.40 13.51
CA TYR A 228 -6.07 12.18 14.15
C TYR A 228 -7.48 11.84 13.61
N SER A 229 -7.60 11.16 12.46
CA SER A 229 -8.90 10.85 11.89
C SER A 229 -8.89 9.57 11.05
N VAL A 230 -10.07 8.93 11.00
CA VAL A 230 -10.39 7.89 10.00
C VAL A 230 -11.66 8.28 9.26
N ILE A 231 -11.55 8.44 7.94
CA ILE A 231 -12.66 8.78 7.07
C ILE A 231 -13.12 7.53 6.33
N LEU A 232 -14.43 7.23 6.40
CA LEU A 232 -15.06 6.15 5.65
C LEU A 232 -15.96 6.73 4.58
N VAL A 233 -15.95 6.15 3.39
CA VAL A 233 -16.82 6.57 2.28
C VAL A 233 -17.49 5.33 1.68
N THR A 234 -18.81 5.38 1.49
CA THR A 234 -19.55 4.34 0.76
C THR A 234 -19.37 4.49 -0.75
N ASP A 235 -19.75 3.45 -1.50
CA ASP A 235 -19.91 3.60 -2.95
C ASP A 235 -20.99 4.65 -3.27
N GLN A 236 -20.84 5.32 -4.42
CA GLN A 236 -21.81 6.31 -4.89
C GLN A 236 -23.18 5.69 -5.18
N GLU A 237 -24.25 6.37 -4.76
CA GLU A 237 -25.62 5.96 -5.01
C GLU A 237 -26.15 6.53 -6.33
N ARG A 238 -27.13 5.81 -6.89
CA ARG A 238 -27.78 6.17 -8.15
C ARG A 238 -29.15 6.84 -7.92
N SER A 239 -29.67 6.85 -6.69
CA SER A 239 -30.91 7.52 -6.34
C SER A 239 -30.78 8.21 -4.99
N TRP A 240 -31.47 9.34 -4.85
CA TRP A 240 -31.57 10.10 -3.61
C TRP A 240 -32.18 9.27 -2.48
N GLU A 241 -33.25 8.53 -2.75
CA GLU A 241 -33.94 7.71 -1.75
C GLU A 241 -33.01 6.66 -1.13
N SER A 242 -32.18 6.02 -1.96
CA SER A 242 -31.19 5.04 -1.49
C SER A 242 -30.13 5.72 -0.61
N LEU A 243 -29.59 6.83 -1.07
CA LEU A 243 -28.58 7.62 -0.37
C LEU A 243 -29.09 8.12 0.99
N LYS A 244 -30.25 8.78 0.98
CA LYS A 244 -30.93 9.28 2.17
C LYS A 244 -31.28 8.17 3.16
N SER A 245 -31.79 7.04 2.66
CA SER A 245 -32.11 5.88 3.49
C SER A 245 -30.87 5.32 4.21
N LYS A 246 -29.72 5.22 3.53
CA LYS A 246 -28.45 4.79 4.13
C LYS A 246 -28.00 5.75 5.22
N TYR A 247 -28.01 7.05 4.94
CA TYR A 247 -27.66 8.09 5.91
C TYR A 247 -28.56 8.00 7.17
N LEU A 248 -29.89 7.99 7.00
CA LEU A 248 -30.84 7.95 8.10
C LEU A 248 -30.69 6.68 8.93
N LYS A 249 -30.48 5.53 8.29
CA LYS A 249 -30.27 4.25 8.99
C LYS A 249 -29.05 4.29 9.91
N VAL A 250 -27.93 4.83 9.43
CA VAL A 250 -26.73 4.91 10.26
C VAL A 250 -26.86 5.98 11.33
N ARG A 251 -27.42 7.13 10.98
CA ARG A 251 -27.74 8.18 11.96
C ARG A 251 -28.56 7.63 13.13
N GLU A 252 -29.60 6.85 12.86
CA GLU A 252 -30.44 6.21 13.87
C GLU A 252 -29.66 5.24 14.78
N LEU A 253 -28.71 4.47 14.22
CA LEU A 253 -27.84 3.62 15.04
C LEU A 253 -26.98 4.43 16.01
N TYR A 254 -26.50 5.60 15.58
CA TYR A 254 -25.72 6.49 16.43
C TYR A 254 -26.56 7.18 17.50
N ILE A 255 -27.78 7.60 17.17
CA ILE A 255 -28.74 8.13 18.17
C ILE A 255 -29.00 7.09 19.26
N ARG A 256 -29.24 5.84 18.88
CA ARG A 256 -29.47 4.77 19.87
C ARG A 256 -28.28 4.51 20.76
N LYS A 257 -27.08 4.70 20.24
CA LYS A 257 -25.85 4.42 20.98
C LYS A 257 -25.34 5.60 21.80
N TYR A 258 -25.44 6.81 21.27
CA TYR A 258 -24.78 8.00 21.84
C TYR A 258 -25.77 9.13 22.21
N GLY A 259 -27.06 8.97 21.94
CA GLY A 259 -28.06 10.01 22.14
C GLY A 259 -28.21 10.95 20.93
N ASP A 260 -28.84 12.07 21.15
CA ASP A 260 -29.09 13.05 20.09
C ASP A 260 -27.79 13.67 19.58
N PRO A 261 -27.69 13.96 18.27
CA PRO A 261 -26.54 14.63 17.70
C PRO A 261 -26.37 16.04 18.26
N THR A 262 -25.11 16.46 18.42
CA THR A 262 -24.76 17.84 18.81
C THR A 262 -25.02 18.84 17.69
N THR A 263 -24.99 18.40 16.44
CA THR A 263 -25.39 19.16 15.26
C THR A 263 -26.15 18.24 14.33
N ASP A 264 -27.27 18.66 13.80
CA ASP A 264 -28.13 17.87 12.90
C ASP A 264 -28.73 18.77 11.82
N LEU A 265 -28.12 18.79 10.65
CA LEU A 265 -28.55 19.54 9.47
C LEU A 265 -29.13 18.57 8.43
N ARG A 266 -30.29 18.93 7.86
CA ARG A 266 -30.95 18.17 6.80
C ARG A 266 -31.64 19.13 5.86
N THR A 267 -30.90 19.86 5.08
CA THR A 267 -31.38 20.92 4.20
C THR A 267 -30.60 20.96 2.87
N PHE A 268 -31.16 21.71 1.96
CA PHE A 268 -30.51 22.05 0.69
C PHE A 268 -30.36 23.56 0.59
N CYS A 269 -29.42 24.02 -0.23
CA CYS A 269 -29.30 25.44 -0.60
C CYS A 269 -29.78 25.66 -2.03
N ASP A 270 -30.32 26.87 -2.27
CA ASP A 270 -30.77 27.31 -3.58
C ASP A 270 -29.74 27.03 -4.69
N PRO A 271 -30.18 26.59 -5.87
CA PRO A 271 -31.57 26.43 -6.31
C PRO A 271 -32.25 25.10 -5.95
N TYR A 272 -31.56 24.21 -5.21
CA TYR A 272 -32.01 22.86 -4.91
C TYR A 272 -32.89 22.79 -3.66
N TYR A 273 -33.90 21.88 -3.69
CA TYR A 273 -34.73 21.55 -2.53
C TYR A 273 -35.13 20.07 -2.55
N GLU A 274 -35.55 19.55 -1.43
CA GLU A 274 -35.95 18.14 -1.34
C GLU A 274 -37.25 17.91 -2.14
N GLY A 275 -37.20 16.93 -3.07
CA GLY A 275 -38.31 16.56 -3.95
C GLY A 275 -38.29 17.26 -5.31
N ASP A 276 -37.24 18.00 -5.67
CA ASP A 276 -37.07 18.62 -6.98
C ASP A 276 -36.60 17.64 -8.05
N GLY A 277 -36.06 16.50 -7.68
CA GLY A 277 -35.51 15.48 -8.56
C GLY A 277 -34.01 15.66 -8.87
N ASP A 278 -33.40 16.75 -8.40
CA ASP A 278 -32.00 17.12 -8.64
C ASP A 278 -31.13 16.98 -7.35
N GLU A 279 -31.65 16.28 -6.33
CA GLU A 279 -30.99 16.13 -5.03
C GLU A 279 -29.60 15.48 -5.15
N LEU A 280 -29.42 14.52 -6.06
CA LEU A 280 -28.09 13.92 -6.27
C LEU A 280 -27.10 14.93 -6.85
N GLU A 281 -27.55 15.78 -7.78
CA GLU A 281 -26.74 16.86 -8.33
C GLU A 281 -26.38 17.89 -7.24
N ALA A 282 -27.33 18.19 -6.35
CA ALA A 282 -27.06 19.05 -5.20
C ALA A 282 -25.95 18.51 -4.31
N THR A 283 -25.82 17.16 -4.13
CA THR A 283 -24.69 16.57 -3.38
C THR A 283 -23.34 16.76 -4.07
N GLU A 284 -23.31 16.73 -5.40
CA GLU A 284 -22.11 16.95 -6.21
C GLU A 284 -21.70 18.44 -6.20
N ASN A 285 -22.68 19.33 -6.19
CA ASN A 285 -22.48 20.79 -6.19
C ASN A 285 -22.34 21.39 -4.78
N GLN A 286 -22.19 20.55 -3.73
CA GLN A 286 -22.04 20.99 -2.33
C GLN A 286 -23.20 21.85 -1.84
N LYS A 287 -24.40 21.61 -2.37
CA LYS A 287 -25.63 22.30 -2.00
C LYS A 287 -26.61 21.45 -1.16
N CYS A 288 -26.17 20.24 -0.77
CA CYS A 288 -26.89 19.34 0.12
C CYS A 288 -26.17 19.27 1.47
N PHE A 289 -26.83 19.71 2.54
CA PHE A 289 -26.30 19.74 3.90
C PHE A 289 -27.02 18.70 4.77
N TYR A 290 -26.83 17.43 4.44
CA TYR A 290 -27.22 16.31 5.30
C TYR A 290 -26.01 15.92 6.15
N SER A 291 -25.98 16.39 7.40
CA SER A 291 -24.85 16.19 8.32
C SER A 291 -25.37 16.03 9.75
N SER A 292 -24.87 15.02 10.45
CA SER A 292 -25.10 14.84 11.89
C SER A 292 -23.77 14.59 12.58
N LYS A 293 -23.52 15.30 13.69
CA LYS A 293 -22.34 15.18 14.52
C LYS A 293 -22.70 14.60 15.88
N PHE A 294 -21.86 13.69 16.38
CA PHE A 294 -22.05 13.03 17.67
C PHE A 294 -20.78 13.13 18.50
N THR A 295 -20.90 13.65 19.70
CA THR A 295 -19.81 13.53 20.68
C THR A 295 -19.78 12.11 21.21
N VAL A 296 -18.63 11.48 21.12
CA VAL A 296 -18.38 10.10 21.57
C VAL A 296 -17.17 10.07 22.51
N PRO A 297 -16.96 9.01 23.30
CA PRO A 297 -15.74 8.90 24.09
C PRO A 297 -14.47 9.06 23.24
N GLY A 298 -13.62 10.01 23.60
CA GLY A 298 -12.35 10.30 22.94
C GLY A 298 -12.43 11.21 21.72
N GLY A 299 -13.64 11.66 21.28
CA GLY A 299 -13.70 12.54 20.11
C GLY A 299 -15.08 12.78 19.56
N GLU A 300 -15.17 12.93 18.24
CA GLU A 300 -16.40 13.20 17.51
C GLU A 300 -16.56 12.25 16.32
N VAL A 301 -17.80 11.87 16.04
CA VAL A 301 -18.15 11.19 14.78
C VAL A 301 -19.12 12.06 13.99
N SER A 302 -18.76 12.38 12.76
CA SER A 302 -19.64 13.04 11.80
C SER A 302 -20.14 12.03 10.76
N ILE A 303 -21.43 12.13 10.43
CA ILE A 303 -22.08 11.37 9.35
C ILE A 303 -22.66 12.39 8.39
N LEU A 304 -22.26 12.34 7.13
CA LEU A 304 -22.70 13.32 6.15
C LEU A 304 -22.90 12.70 4.76
N ILE A 305 -23.70 13.39 3.94
CA ILE A 305 -23.86 13.08 2.52
C ILE A 305 -22.96 14.01 1.73
N VAL A 306 -22.05 13.43 0.92
CA VAL A 306 -21.15 14.15 0.03
C VAL A 306 -21.00 13.37 -1.27
N ASN A 307 -21.09 14.06 -2.41
CA ASN A 307 -20.79 13.50 -3.73
C ASN A 307 -21.44 12.12 -3.95
N ARG A 308 -22.76 12.02 -3.70
CA ARG A 308 -23.60 10.81 -3.84
C ARG A 308 -23.22 9.66 -2.92
N SER A 309 -22.41 9.88 -1.89
CA SER A 309 -21.95 8.88 -0.93
C SER A 309 -22.30 9.28 0.49
N VAL A 310 -22.40 8.30 1.38
CA VAL A 310 -22.40 8.56 2.82
C VAL A 310 -20.96 8.50 3.31
N MET A 311 -20.51 9.56 3.95
CA MET A 311 -19.20 9.68 4.55
C MET A 311 -19.32 9.66 6.08
N PHE A 312 -18.38 9.03 6.74
CA PHE A 312 -18.20 9.04 8.19
C PHE A 312 -16.81 9.58 8.48
N ASN A 313 -16.70 10.48 9.44
CA ASN A 313 -15.42 10.94 9.95
C ASN A 313 -15.35 10.64 11.44
N PHE A 314 -14.37 9.82 11.83
CA PHE A 314 -14.00 9.55 13.22
C PHE A 314 -12.82 10.44 13.54
N GLU A 315 -13.00 11.42 14.39
CA GLU A 315 -12.02 12.45 14.70
C GLU A 315 -11.61 12.36 16.16
N ASP A 316 -10.32 12.16 16.40
CA ASP A 316 -9.74 12.09 17.73
C ASP A 316 -9.53 13.48 18.32
N ALA A 317 -10.12 13.74 19.49
CA ALA A 317 -10.08 15.07 20.09
C ALA A 317 -8.69 15.47 20.58
N ILE A 318 -7.87 14.50 21.02
CA ILE A 318 -6.55 14.77 21.56
C ILE A 318 -5.59 15.07 20.40
N ASN A 319 -5.54 14.17 19.41
CA ASN A 319 -4.60 14.26 18.31
C ASN A 319 -4.93 15.38 17.33
N LYS A 320 -6.21 15.70 17.15
CA LYS A 320 -6.61 16.87 16.35
C LYS A 320 -6.11 18.18 16.95
N ASN A 321 -6.21 18.34 18.27
CA ASN A 321 -5.71 19.54 18.93
C ASN A 321 -4.19 19.68 18.81
N LEU A 322 -3.45 18.55 18.80
CA LEU A 322 -2.01 18.55 18.56
C LEU A 322 -1.65 18.87 17.11
N ALA A 323 -2.50 18.47 16.14
CA ALA A 323 -2.31 18.76 14.72
C ALA A 323 -2.76 20.18 14.32
N GLY A 324 -3.69 20.77 15.07
CA GLY A 324 -4.34 22.05 14.72
C GLY A 324 -3.59 23.29 15.23
N GLU A 325 -2.49 23.16 15.93
CA GLU A 325 -1.66 24.32 16.28
C GLU A 325 -0.90 24.93 15.08
N ASP A 326 -0.85 24.21 13.94
CA ASP A 326 -0.15 24.70 12.72
C ASP A 326 -1.09 25.03 11.55
N GLU A 327 -2.40 24.75 11.60
CA GLU A 327 -3.37 25.18 10.60
C GLU A 327 -4.17 26.40 11.10
N GLU A 328 -3.56 27.60 11.08
CA GLU A 328 -4.32 28.79 10.75
C GLU A 328 -4.87 28.58 9.32
N TYR A 329 -6.10 28.09 9.21
CA TYR A 329 -6.89 28.27 8.00
C TYR A 329 -6.88 29.77 7.72
N GLU A 330 -6.19 30.20 6.67
CA GLU A 330 -6.47 31.48 6.04
C GLU A 330 -7.97 31.47 5.81
N LYS A 331 -8.72 32.18 6.67
CA LYS A 331 -10.06 32.58 6.37
C LYS A 331 -9.96 33.32 5.05
N THR A 332 -10.35 32.65 3.96
CA THR A 332 -10.72 33.40 2.77
C THR A 332 -11.88 34.28 3.23
N ASP A 333 -11.55 35.54 3.45
CA ASP A 333 -12.50 36.66 3.70
C ASP A 333 -13.31 36.96 2.43
N ASP A 334 -14.10 35.98 2.00
CA ASP A 334 -15.06 36.11 0.89
C ASP A 334 -16.40 35.44 1.25
N PHE A 335 -16.82 35.56 2.52
CA PHE A 335 -18.22 35.53 2.85
C PHE A 335 -18.63 36.98 3.10
N ASP A 336 -19.33 37.56 2.11
CA ASP A 336 -20.05 38.80 2.27
C ASP A 336 -20.87 38.74 3.57
N GLU A 337 -20.50 39.56 4.55
CA GLU A 337 -21.20 39.73 5.84
C GLU A 337 -22.62 40.34 5.71
N ASP A 338 -23.22 40.36 4.53
CA ASP A 338 -24.53 41.00 4.27
C ASP A 338 -25.66 40.00 3.94
N TYR A 339 -25.67 38.79 4.57
CA TYR A 339 -26.90 37.98 4.53
C TYR A 339 -27.46 37.77 5.93
N ASP A 340 -28.26 38.76 6.36
CA ASP A 340 -29.04 38.72 7.59
C ASP A 340 -30.26 37.80 7.40
N ALA A 341 -30.01 36.48 7.56
CA ALA A 341 -31.03 35.43 7.39
C ALA A 341 -32.09 35.39 8.54
N TYR A 342 -32.11 36.40 9.42
CA TYR A 342 -33.00 36.46 10.57
C TYR A 342 -34.26 37.35 10.37
N ASP A 343 -34.35 38.07 9.27
CA ASP A 343 -35.47 39.02 9.08
C ASP A 343 -36.64 38.47 8.24
N ASP A 344 -36.62 37.21 7.80
CA ASP A 344 -37.67 36.58 6.98
C ASP A 344 -38.43 35.44 7.67
N ILE A 345 -38.54 35.41 9.02
CA ILE A 345 -39.43 34.49 9.73
C ILE A 345 -40.51 35.26 10.48
#